data_13ff6bea26f40cec0b433e4daaf079c9
#
_entry.id   13ff6bea26f40cec0b433e4daaf079c9
#
_cell.length_a   1.000
_cell.length_b   1.000
_cell.length_c   1.000
_cell.angle_alpha   90.00
_cell.angle_beta   90.00
_cell.angle_gamma   90.00
#
_symmetry.space_group_name_H-M   'P 1'
#
loop_
_entity.id
_entity.type
_entity.pdbx_description
1 polymer ?
#
loop_
_entity_poly.entity_id
_entity_poly.type
_entity_poly.pdbx_seq_one_letter_code
_entity_poly.pdbx_strand_id
1 'polypeptide(L)'
;GWEMSQEEVETKDENGNTVKTTDYSSERGLETMKKYAEEFGFGDKSGIEVPESEPQISDDSSVPTAIGQGTNNYTVSQLARYATALANKGTVYNLSILDKVTTVDGKVIKDYSPEVKNEVKGVKASTWNAVHEGMRGVVTVADATAFPNINESDVEVYGKTGTAQESATHPDHALFIGFANQNNQKQVAF
;
A
#
# COMPACT_ATOMS: atom_id res chain seq x y z
N GLY A 1 10.03 -8.86 -2.14
CA GLY A 1 11.39 -8.73 -1.65
C GLY A 1 12.32 -9.75 -2.26
N TRP A 2 12.31 -10.97 -1.75
CA TRP A 2 13.21 -12.04 -2.22
C TRP A 2 13.07 -12.33 -3.72
N GLU A 3 11.86 -12.62 -4.20
CA GLU A 3 11.60 -12.89 -5.62
C GLU A 3 11.94 -11.71 -6.54
N MET A 4 11.65 -10.48 -6.11
CA MET A 4 11.99 -9.26 -6.87
C MET A 4 13.50 -9.03 -6.97
N SER A 5 14.29 -9.64 -6.07
CA SER A 5 15.74 -9.55 -6.05
C SER A 5 16.43 -10.63 -6.89
N GLN A 6 15.67 -11.55 -7.47
CA GLN A 6 16.19 -12.68 -8.23
C GLN A 6 16.12 -12.46 -9.73
N GLU A 7 17.09 -13.00 -10.44
CA GLU A 7 17.11 -13.07 -11.91
C GLU A 7 17.68 -14.42 -12.32
N GLU A 8 17.04 -15.08 -13.28
CA GLU A 8 17.60 -16.28 -13.89
C GLU A 8 18.70 -15.87 -14.86
N VAL A 9 19.92 -16.35 -14.60
CA VAL A 9 21.10 -16.09 -15.45
C VAL A 9 21.67 -17.38 -15.98
N GLU A 10 22.18 -17.35 -17.21
CA GLU A 10 22.88 -18.47 -17.82
C GLU A 10 24.37 -18.38 -17.47
N THR A 11 24.89 -19.42 -16.83
CA THR A 11 26.31 -19.58 -16.52
C THR A 11 26.85 -20.85 -17.16
N LYS A 12 28.17 -21.02 -17.18
CA LYS A 12 28.79 -22.27 -17.64
C LYS A 12 29.27 -23.09 -16.44
N ASP A 13 28.95 -24.38 -16.46
CA ASP A 13 29.48 -25.34 -15.50
C ASP A 13 30.97 -25.67 -15.77
N GLU A 14 31.58 -26.48 -14.91
CA GLU A 14 32.98 -26.90 -15.01
C GLU A 14 33.29 -27.64 -16.31
N ASN A 15 32.30 -28.16 -17.00
CA ASN A 15 32.41 -28.89 -18.26
C ASN A 15 32.10 -28.00 -19.48
N GLY A 16 31.81 -26.71 -19.26
CA GLY A 16 31.49 -25.75 -20.31
C GLY A 16 30.04 -25.77 -20.80
N ASN A 17 29.15 -26.55 -20.15
CA ASN A 17 27.72 -26.58 -20.50
C ASN A 17 27.01 -25.35 -19.93
N THR A 18 26.04 -24.82 -20.68
CA THR A 18 25.19 -23.74 -20.21
C THR A 18 24.21 -24.28 -19.17
N VAL A 19 24.23 -23.71 -17.97
CA VAL A 19 23.31 -24.00 -16.87
C VAL A 19 22.61 -22.72 -16.44
N LYS A 20 21.34 -22.85 -16.06
CA LYS A 20 20.56 -21.74 -15.51
C LYS A 20 20.75 -21.69 -14.01
N THR A 21 21.13 -20.55 -13.51
CA THR A 21 21.28 -20.28 -12.09
C THR A 21 20.48 -19.04 -11.71
N THR A 22 20.20 -18.87 -10.42
CA THR A 22 19.51 -17.67 -9.93
C THR A 22 20.55 -16.74 -9.31
N ASP A 23 20.64 -15.51 -9.86
CA ASP A 23 21.40 -14.43 -9.27
C ASP A 23 20.53 -13.61 -8.32
N TYR A 24 21.11 -13.12 -7.23
CA TYR A 24 20.44 -12.32 -6.21
C TYR A 24 21.07 -10.94 -6.12
N SER A 25 20.23 -9.88 -6.21
CA SER A 25 20.64 -8.50 -5.99
C SER A 25 19.60 -7.77 -5.13
N SER A 26 20.04 -7.32 -3.95
CA SER A 26 19.21 -6.48 -3.08
C SER A 26 18.83 -5.16 -3.76
N GLU A 27 19.75 -4.57 -4.52
CA GLU A 27 19.54 -3.34 -5.26
C GLU A 27 18.41 -3.49 -6.30
N ARG A 28 18.43 -4.55 -7.11
CA ARG A 28 17.34 -4.87 -8.06
C ARG A 28 15.99 -5.00 -7.35
N GLY A 29 15.98 -5.65 -6.19
CA GLY A 29 14.77 -5.80 -5.38
C GLY A 29 14.24 -4.47 -4.85
N LEU A 30 15.13 -3.61 -4.37
CA LEU A 30 14.78 -2.27 -3.88
C LEU A 30 14.26 -1.37 -5.02
N GLU A 31 14.93 -1.35 -6.16
CA GLU A 31 14.48 -0.58 -7.33
C GLU A 31 13.08 -0.99 -7.79
N THR A 32 12.84 -2.31 -7.84
CA THR A 32 11.51 -2.83 -8.21
C THR A 32 10.44 -2.44 -7.20
N MET A 33 10.72 -2.57 -5.90
CA MET A 33 9.78 -2.16 -4.84
C MET A 33 9.54 -0.66 -4.86
N LYS A 34 10.59 0.15 -5.03
CA LYS A 34 10.51 1.61 -5.14
C LYS A 34 9.60 2.02 -6.29
N LYS A 35 9.78 1.44 -7.47
CA LYS A 35 8.93 1.69 -8.64
C LYS A 35 7.44 1.50 -8.31
N TYR A 36 7.07 0.37 -7.71
CA TYR A 36 5.68 0.14 -7.35
C TYR A 36 5.20 1.03 -6.19
N ALA A 37 6.05 1.31 -5.20
CA ALA A 37 5.72 2.24 -4.13
C ALA A 37 5.41 3.64 -4.68
N GLU A 38 6.20 4.12 -5.64
CA GLU A 38 5.96 5.40 -6.33
C GLU A 38 4.64 5.36 -7.13
N GLU A 39 4.34 4.26 -7.84
CA GLU A 39 3.07 4.08 -8.55
C GLU A 39 1.86 4.16 -7.59
N PHE A 40 1.98 3.63 -6.37
CA PHE A 40 0.96 3.73 -5.32
C PHE A 40 0.97 5.08 -4.57
N GLY A 41 1.83 6.01 -4.96
CA GLY A 41 1.87 7.35 -4.42
C GLY A 41 2.75 7.54 -3.19
N PHE A 42 3.57 6.56 -2.80
CA PHE A 42 4.48 6.68 -1.65
C PHE A 42 5.72 7.55 -1.91
N GLY A 43 5.92 8.04 -3.14
CA GLY A 43 6.98 8.98 -3.47
C GLY A 43 6.64 10.44 -3.17
N ASP A 44 5.39 10.75 -2.83
CA ASP A 44 4.91 12.13 -2.65
C ASP A 44 4.00 12.24 -1.41
N LYS A 45 3.87 13.46 -0.89
CA LYS A 45 2.84 13.81 0.10
C LYS A 45 1.44 13.43 -0.37
N SER A 46 0.54 13.20 0.56
CA SER A 46 -0.83 12.76 0.24
C SER A 46 -1.67 13.82 -0.45
N GLY A 47 -1.32 15.09 -0.31
CA GLY A 47 -2.02 16.23 -0.90
C GLY A 47 -2.97 16.97 0.04
N ILE A 48 -3.13 16.52 1.29
CA ILE A 48 -3.96 17.22 2.29
C ILE A 48 -3.43 18.64 2.54
N GLU A 49 -4.34 19.56 2.92
CA GLU A 49 -4.05 21.00 3.06
C GLU A 49 -3.36 21.35 4.38
N VAL A 50 -2.98 20.38 5.20
CA VAL A 50 -2.20 20.60 6.43
C VAL A 50 -0.74 20.18 6.22
N PRO A 51 0.21 20.68 7.06
CA PRO A 51 1.60 20.27 6.98
C PRO A 51 1.76 18.76 7.11
N GLU A 52 2.51 18.17 6.22
CA GLU A 52 2.76 16.74 6.13
C GLU A 52 4.28 16.50 5.95
N SER A 53 4.80 15.49 6.65
CA SER A 53 6.19 15.07 6.49
C SER A 53 6.43 14.48 5.09
N GLU A 54 7.66 14.63 4.59
CA GLU A 54 8.07 13.98 3.36
C GLU A 54 8.06 12.45 3.55
N PRO A 55 7.58 11.68 2.57
CA PRO A 55 7.67 10.24 2.62
C PRO A 55 9.10 9.76 2.39
N GLN A 56 9.40 8.59 2.93
CA GLN A 56 10.64 7.89 2.62
C GLN A 56 10.34 6.46 2.21
N ILE A 57 10.68 6.12 0.97
CA ILE A 57 10.72 4.75 0.50
C ILE A 57 12.07 4.17 0.91
N SER A 58 12.07 2.98 1.49
CA SER A 58 13.31 2.37 1.99
C SER A 58 14.35 2.17 0.90
N ASP A 59 15.60 2.46 1.25
CA ASP A 59 16.82 2.35 0.44
C ASP A 59 17.87 1.41 1.09
N ASP A 60 17.49 0.70 2.15
CA ASP A 60 18.40 -0.15 2.91
C ASP A 60 18.55 -1.54 2.25
N SER A 61 17.68 -2.48 2.57
CA SER A 61 17.77 -3.88 2.13
C SER A 61 16.41 -4.37 1.62
N SER A 62 16.42 -5.12 0.52
CA SER A 62 15.21 -5.56 -0.14
C SER A 62 14.34 -6.50 0.72
N VAL A 63 14.95 -7.36 1.53
CA VAL A 63 14.21 -8.33 2.35
C VAL A 63 13.49 -7.68 3.52
N PRO A 64 14.13 -6.90 4.41
CA PRO A 64 13.44 -6.14 5.44
C PRO A 64 12.41 -5.15 4.87
N THR A 65 12.74 -4.45 3.80
CA THR A 65 11.84 -3.51 3.13
C THR A 65 10.54 -4.17 2.67
N ALA A 66 10.61 -5.40 2.15
CA ALA A 66 9.45 -6.13 1.66
C ALA A 66 8.43 -6.51 2.74
N ILE A 67 8.81 -6.48 4.00
CA ILE A 67 7.92 -6.71 5.15
C ILE A 67 7.57 -5.42 5.88
N GLY A 68 7.87 -4.26 5.29
CA GLY A 68 7.57 -2.94 5.87
C GLY A 68 8.58 -2.44 6.89
N GLN A 69 9.71 -3.15 7.05
CA GLN A 69 10.86 -2.71 7.84
C GLN A 69 11.85 -1.91 6.97
N GLY A 70 13.06 -1.72 7.46
CA GLY A 70 14.06 -0.88 6.79
C GLY A 70 13.84 0.60 7.11
N THR A 71 14.16 1.47 6.16
CA THR A 71 14.06 2.94 6.32
C THR A 71 12.75 3.54 5.82
N ASN A 72 11.70 2.71 5.63
CA ASN A 72 10.37 3.20 5.25
C ASN A 72 9.80 4.15 6.31
N ASN A 73 9.32 5.32 5.87
CA ASN A 73 8.68 6.29 6.75
C ASN A 73 7.53 7.01 6.01
N TYR A 74 6.31 6.81 6.51
CA TYR A 74 5.09 7.33 5.89
C TYR A 74 4.15 7.93 6.94
N THR A 75 3.42 8.96 6.54
CA THR A 75 2.35 9.52 7.36
C THR A 75 1.10 8.64 7.30
N VAL A 76 0.22 8.78 8.29
CA VAL A 76 -1.08 8.08 8.29
C VAL A 76 -1.93 8.46 7.07
N SER A 77 -1.87 9.71 6.62
CA SER A 77 -2.55 10.17 5.41
C SER A 77 -2.03 9.47 4.14
N GLN A 78 -0.72 9.26 4.02
CA GLN A 78 -0.14 8.49 2.91
C GLN A 78 -0.59 7.01 2.93
N LEU A 79 -0.67 6.41 4.11
CA LEU A 79 -1.21 5.05 4.27
C LEU A 79 -2.70 4.99 3.92
N ALA A 80 -3.50 5.99 4.32
CA ALA A 80 -4.91 6.09 3.94
C ALA A 80 -5.09 6.24 2.42
N ARG A 81 -4.24 7.04 1.76
CA ARG A 81 -4.21 7.14 0.29
C ARG A 81 -3.93 5.79 -0.37
N TYR A 82 -2.97 5.04 0.16
CA TYR A 82 -2.67 3.69 -0.32
C TYR A 82 -3.85 2.74 -0.13
N ALA A 83 -4.50 2.76 1.04
CA ALA A 83 -5.71 1.96 1.29
C ALA A 83 -6.84 2.31 0.29
N THR A 84 -6.99 3.60 -0.04
CA THR A 84 -7.93 4.07 -1.08
C THR A 84 -7.55 3.52 -2.46
N ALA A 85 -6.27 3.51 -2.82
CA ALA A 85 -5.81 2.94 -4.08
C ALA A 85 -6.06 1.42 -4.17
N LEU A 86 -5.90 0.69 -3.07
CA LEU A 86 -6.27 -0.73 -3.01
C LEU A 86 -7.77 -0.92 -3.22
N ALA A 87 -8.61 -0.13 -2.53
CA ALA A 87 -10.06 -0.19 -2.65
C ALA A 87 -10.54 0.05 -4.10
N ASN A 88 -9.91 1.00 -4.79
CA ASN A 88 -10.23 1.40 -6.17
C ASN A 88 -9.48 0.61 -7.25
N LYS A 89 -8.76 -0.45 -6.86
CA LYS A 89 -7.99 -1.30 -7.81
C LYS A 89 -6.99 -0.51 -8.65
N GLY A 90 -6.28 0.43 -8.00
CA GLY A 90 -5.14 1.13 -8.58
C GLY A 90 -5.32 2.62 -8.86
N THR A 91 -6.49 3.19 -8.68
CA THR A 91 -6.65 4.65 -8.80
C THR A 91 -6.14 5.34 -7.54
N VAL A 92 -5.10 6.15 -7.68
CA VAL A 92 -4.46 6.92 -6.60
C VAL A 92 -4.94 8.37 -6.68
N TYR A 93 -5.54 8.87 -5.60
CA TYR A 93 -6.04 10.24 -5.52
C TYR A 93 -5.09 11.15 -4.72
N ASN A 94 -5.08 12.44 -5.05
CA ASN A 94 -4.69 13.45 -4.09
C ASN A 94 -5.78 13.55 -3.03
N LEU A 95 -5.38 13.48 -1.76
CA LEU A 95 -6.34 13.61 -0.66
C LEU A 95 -6.63 15.09 -0.40
N SER A 96 -7.85 15.38 0.05
CA SER A 96 -8.26 16.68 0.54
C SER A 96 -9.15 16.51 1.77
N ILE A 97 -8.97 17.35 2.77
CA ILE A 97 -9.89 17.49 3.91
C ILE A 97 -10.94 18.59 3.66
N LEU A 98 -10.79 19.30 2.55
CA LEU A 98 -11.76 20.31 2.12
C LEU A 98 -12.70 19.68 1.07
N ASP A 99 -13.98 19.93 1.22
CA ASP A 99 -15.00 19.60 0.23
C ASP A 99 -15.26 20.81 -0.69
N LYS A 100 -15.64 21.92 -0.10
CA LYS A 100 -15.93 23.15 -0.85
C LYS A 100 -15.84 24.38 0.03
N VAL A 101 -15.65 25.51 -0.60
CA VAL A 101 -15.78 26.85 -0.01
C VAL A 101 -17.03 27.51 -0.57
N THR A 102 -17.90 28.01 0.30
CA THR A 102 -19.13 28.68 -0.08
C THR A 102 -19.22 30.08 0.52
N THR A 103 -20.00 30.93 -0.11
CA THR A 103 -20.47 32.19 0.48
C THR A 103 -21.47 31.91 1.60
N VAL A 104 -21.82 32.91 2.41
CA VAL A 104 -22.79 32.78 3.51
C VAL A 104 -24.18 32.35 3.00
N ASP A 105 -24.54 32.73 1.80
CA ASP A 105 -25.80 32.38 1.12
C ASP A 105 -25.72 31.03 0.37
N GLY A 106 -24.61 30.27 0.54
CA GLY A 106 -24.47 28.90 0.03
C GLY A 106 -23.93 28.78 -1.40
N LYS A 107 -23.59 29.91 -2.08
CA LYS A 107 -22.98 29.83 -3.40
C LYS A 107 -21.56 29.26 -3.33
N VAL A 108 -21.27 28.24 -4.12
CA VAL A 108 -19.94 27.63 -4.20
C VAL A 108 -18.95 28.63 -4.81
N ILE A 109 -17.87 28.92 -4.07
CA ILE A 109 -16.73 29.73 -4.53
C ILE A 109 -15.65 28.84 -5.11
N LYS A 110 -15.38 27.72 -4.42
CA LYS A 110 -14.37 26.73 -4.82
C LYS A 110 -14.85 25.33 -4.43
N ASP A 111 -14.72 24.40 -5.34
CA ASP A 111 -14.95 22.98 -5.16
C ASP A 111 -13.61 22.23 -5.09
N TYR A 112 -13.53 21.23 -4.24
CA TYR A 112 -12.35 20.36 -4.07
C TYR A 112 -12.70 18.94 -4.48
N SER A 113 -13.21 18.78 -5.69
CA SER A 113 -13.50 17.47 -6.28
C SER A 113 -12.28 16.58 -6.26
N PRO A 114 -12.46 15.25 -6.06
CA PRO A 114 -11.37 14.30 -6.07
C PRO A 114 -10.51 14.40 -7.32
N GLU A 115 -9.21 14.53 -7.15
CA GLU A 115 -8.23 14.62 -8.23
C GLU A 115 -7.42 13.32 -8.32
N VAL A 116 -7.43 12.68 -9.49
CA VAL A 116 -6.61 11.49 -9.73
C VAL A 116 -5.15 11.91 -9.86
N LYS A 117 -4.32 11.42 -8.98
CA LYS A 117 -2.86 11.62 -8.99
C LYS A 117 -2.19 10.65 -9.98
N ASN A 118 -2.57 9.39 -9.94
CA ASN A 118 -1.97 8.33 -10.73
C ASN A 118 -2.91 7.13 -10.90
N GLU A 119 -2.59 6.29 -11.87
CA GLU A 119 -3.21 4.97 -12.10
C GLU A 119 -2.12 3.91 -12.08
N VAL A 120 -2.23 2.94 -11.16
CA VAL A 120 -1.31 1.80 -11.10
C VAL A 120 -1.53 0.90 -12.31
N LYS A 121 -0.50 0.74 -13.14
CA LYS A 121 -0.60 0.05 -14.43
C LYS A 121 -0.04 -1.37 -14.36
N GLY A 122 -0.46 -2.20 -15.30
CA GLY A 122 0.09 -3.55 -15.49
C GLY A 122 -0.40 -4.60 -14.49
N VAL A 123 -1.27 -4.25 -13.54
CA VAL A 123 -1.86 -5.18 -12.59
C VAL A 123 -3.15 -5.79 -13.17
N LYS A 124 -3.21 -7.10 -13.28
CA LYS A 124 -4.36 -7.82 -13.83
C LYS A 124 -5.55 -7.77 -12.86
N ALA A 125 -6.77 -7.81 -13.40
CA ALA A 125 -7.99 -7.90 -12.60
C ALA A 125 -7.99 -9.10 -11.63
N SER A 126 -7.43 -10.25 -12.05
CA SER A 126 -7.29 -11.42 -11.18
C SER A 126 -6.36 -11.17 -9.98
N THR A 127 -5.31 -10.37 -10.15
CA THR A 127 -4.41 -9.97 -9.06
C THR A 127 -5.12 -9.06 -8.05
N TRP A 128 -5.88 -8.06 -8.53
CA TRP A 128 -6.69 -7.21 -7.66
C TRP A 128 -7.71 -8.03 -6.87
N ASN A 129 -8.38 -8.98 -7.51
CA ASN A 129 -9.35 -9.84 -6.84
C ASN A 129 -8.67 -10.71 -5.77
N ALA A 130 -7.51 -11.30 -6.06
CA ALA A 130 -6.76 -12.08 -5.08
C ALA A 130 -6.29 -11.24 -3.87
N VAL A 131 -5.86 -9.99 -4.10
CA VAL A 131 -5.52 -9.07 -3.00
C VAL A 131 -6.75 -8.76 -2.15
N HIS A 132 -7.88 -8.43 -2.74
CA HIS A 132 -9.12 -8.17 -2.01
C HIS A 132 -9.60 -9.40 -1.24
N GLU A 133 -9.55 -10.59 -1.85
CA GLU A 133 -9.90 -11.84 -1.16
C GLU A 133 -8.99 -12.10 0.04
N GLY A 134 -7.68 -11.91 -0.11
CA GLY A 134 -6.73 -11.99 1.01
C GLY A 134 -7.01 -10.98 2.12
N MET A 135 -7.29 -9.73 1.77
CA MET A 135 -7.66 -8.69 2.74
C MET A 135 -8.99 -9.00 3.45
N ARG A 136 -9.97 -9.56 2.74
CA ARG A 136 -11.23 -10.02 3.34
C ARG A 136 -10.99 -11.18 4.31
N GLY A 137 -10.11 -12.11 3.95
CA GLY A 137 -9.73 -13.24 4.80
C GLY A 137 -9.18 -12.84 6.17
N VAL A 138 -8.46 -11.71 6.26
CA VAL A 138 -7.89 -11.19 7.52
C VAL A 138 -8.97 -10.95 8.59
N VAL A 139 -10.19 -10.66 8.19
CA VAL A 139 -11.32 -10.32 9.09
C VAL A 139 -12.43 -11.37 9.11
N THR A 140 -12.39 -12.38 8.23
CA THR A 140 -13.50 -13.37 8.14
C THR A 140 -13.06 -14.80 8.41
N VAL A 141 -11.79 -15.15 8.20
CA VAL A 141 -11.30 -16.52 8.43
C VAL A 141 -11.02 -16.71 9.91
N ALA A 142 -11.53 -17.79 10.50
CA ALA A 142 -11.22 -18.15 11.87
C ALA A 142 -9.70 -18.27 12.05
N ASP A 143 -9.20 -17.78 13.18
CA ASP A 143 -7.77 -17.67 13.51
C ASP A 143 -6.97 -16.62 12.69
N ALA A 144 -7.62 -15.87 11.81
CA ALA A 144 -6.98 -14.73 11.17
C ALA A 144 -6.72 -13.58 12.17
N THR A 145 -5.70 -12.77 11.88
CA THR A 145 -5.15 -11.80 12.84
C THR A 145 -6.14 -10.74 13.35
N ALA A 146 -7.16 -10.40 12.57
CA ALA A 146 -8.17 -9.40 12.94
C ALA A 146 -9.57 -10.00 13.19
N PHE A 147 -9.79 -11.28 12.90
CA PHE A 147 -11.11 -11.92 12.95
C PHE A 147 -11.88 -11.69 14.27
N PRO A 148 -11.31 -11.90 15.45
CA PRO A 148 -12.07 -11.78 16.69
C PRO A 148 -12.48 -10.33 17.01
N ASN A 149 -11.84 -9.34 16.40
CA ASN A 149 -12.03 -7.93 16.71
C ASN A 149 -12.87 -7.18 15.67
N ILE A 150 -12.92 -7.70 14.44
CA ILE A 150 -13.61 -7.08 13.29
C ILE A 150 -14.51 -8.13 12.64
N ASN A 151 -15.42 -8.67 13.40
CA ASN A 151 -16.45 -9.57 12.89
C ASN A 151 -17.79 -8.82 12.79
N GLU A 152 -18.07 -8.32 11.63
CA GLU A 152 -19.25 -7.49 11.32
C GLU A 152 -20.32 -8.27 10.54
N SER A 153 -21.56 -7.80 10.60
CA SER A 153 -22.68 -8.39 9.87
C SER A 153 -23.14 -7.58 8.67
N ASP A 154 -23.04 -6.26 8.74
CA ASP A 154 -23.71 -5.37 7.78
C ASP A 154 -22.72 -4.60 6.87
N VAL A 155 -21.43 -4.72 7.14
CA VAL A 155 -20.35 -4.04 6.40
C VAL A 155 -19.28 -5.04 6.01
N GLU A 156 -18.89 -5.04 4.75
CA GLU A 156 -17.77 -5.83 4.28
C GLU A 156 -16.46 -5.09 4.53
N VAL A 157 -15.67 -5.57 5.48
CA VAL A 157 -14.35 -5.01 5.80
C VAL A 157 -13.26 -5.82 5.13
N TYR A 158 -12.29 -5.11 4.58
CA TYR A 158 -11.07 -5.63 3.95
C TYR A 158 -9.89 -4.98 4.64
N GLY A 159 -8.90 -5.73 5.12
CA GLY A 159 -7.83 -5.11 5.86
C GLY A 159 -6.55 -5.91 5.93
N LYS A 160 -5.53 -5.26 6.47
CA LYS A 160 -4.23 -5.85 6.76
C LYS A 160 -3.69 -5.28 8.07
N THR A 161 -3.34 -6.16 8.98
CA THR A 161 -2.62 -5.80 10.21
C THR A 161 -1.15 -5.53 9.91
N GLY A 162 -0.55 -4.64 10.67
CA GLY A 162 0.89 -4.38 10.61
C GLY A 162 1.45 -4.22 12.02
N THR A 163 2.73 -4.55 12.16
CA THR A 163 3.51 -4.28 13.36
C THR A 163 4.82 -3.65 12.91
N ALA A 164 5.04 -2.39 13.26
CA ALA A 164 6.24 -1.66 12.89
C ALA A 164 7.11 -1.43 14.12
N GLN A 165 8.34 -1.95 14.09
CA GLN A 165 9.33 -1.74 15.12
C GLN A 165 10.14 -0.49 14.81
N GLU A 166 10.06 0.51 15.67
CA GLU A 166 10.83 1.75 15.56
C GLU A 166 12.19 1.63 16.26
N SER A 167 12.22 1.01 17.42
CA SER A 167 13.45 0.81 18.18
C SER A 167 13.33 -0.38 19.14
N ALA A 168 14.48 -0.88 19.63
CA ALA A 168 14.50 -1.94 20.64
C ALA A 168 14.02 -1.50 22.03
N THR A 169 13.82 -0.21 22.26
CA THR A 169 13.49 0.38 23.58
C THR A 169 12.09 0.92 23.69
N HIS A 170 11.36 1.00 22.58
CA HIS A 170 9.96 1.45 22.54
C HIS A 170 9.05 0.29 22.10
N PRO A 171 7.78 0.28 22.52
CA PRO A 171 6.80 -0.67 22.04
C PRO A 171 6.61 -0.52 20.52
N ASP A 172 6.33 -1.64 19.85
CA ASP A 172 6.02 -1.65 18.43
C ASP A 172 4.71 -0.90 18.14
N HIS A 173 4.64 -0.25 16.97
CA HIS A 173 3.40 0.35 16.49
C HIS A 173 2.48 -0.74 15.92
N ALA A 174 1.29 -0.86 16.48
CA ALA A 174 0.23 -1.69 15.92
C ALA A 174 -0.55 -0.87 14.86
N LEU A 175 -0.58 -1.37 13.64
CA LEU A 175 -1.25 -0.73 12.51
C LEU A 175 -2.34 -1.63 11.95
N PHE A 176 -3.40 -1.01 11.46
CA PHE A 176 -4.39 -1.66 10.63
C PHE A 176 -4.75 -0.70 9.49
N ILE A 177 -4.64 -1.17 8.27
CA ILE A 177 -5.10 -0.44 7.09
C ILE A 177 -6.20 -1.24 6.41
N GLY A 178 -7.16 -0.55 5.81
CA GLY A 178 -8.23 -1.26 5.16
C GLY A 178 -9.23 -0.35 4.45
N PHE A 179 -10.27 -0.99 3.96
CA PHE A 179 -11.43 -0.31 3.43
C PHE A 179 -12.69 -1.11 3.74
N ALA A 180 -13.81 -0.43 3.75
CA ALA A 180 -15.11 -1.03 4.01
C ALA A 180 -16.12 -0.67 2.92
N ASN A 181 -16.94 -1.65 2.55
CA ASN A 181 -18.04 -1.50 1.62
C ASN A 181 -19.36 -1.75 2.34
N GLN A 182 -20.36 -0.93 2.08
CA GLN A 182 -21.72 -1.20 2.51
C GLN A 182 -22.64 -1.21 1.28
N ASN A 183 -23.33 -2.33 1.04
CA ASN A 183 -24.28 -2.50 -0.07
C ASN A 183 -23.70 -2.10 -1.45
N ASN A 184 -22.42 -2.32 -1.69
CA ASN A 184 -21.67 -1.93 -2.89
C ASN A 184 -21.70 -0.42 -3.23
N GLN A 185 -22.03 0.46 -2.29
CA GLN A 185 -22.26 1.87 -2.61
C GLN A 185 -21.35 2.90 -1.94
N LYS A 186 -20.63 2.55 -0.89
CA LYS A 186 -19.68 3.49 -0.26
C LYS A 186 -18.43 2.76 0.21
N GLN A 187 -17.30 3.12 -0.36
CA GLN A 187 -15.99 2.71 0.15
C GLN A 187 -15.50 3.78 1.13
N VAL A 188 -15.11 3.34 2.30
CA VAL A 188 -14.39 4.14 3.29
C VAL A 188 -13.04 3.46 3.47
N ALA A 189 -11.95 4.17 3.22
CA ALA A 189 -10.59 3.70 3.50
C ALA A 189 -10.12 4.26 4.84
N PHE A 190 -9.36 3.50 5.61
CA PHE A 190 -8.87 3.85 6.94
C PHE A 190 -7.51 3.19 7.24
#